data_f967a78f195a508b646e621eeaabb854
#
_entry.id   f967a78f195a508b646e621eeaabb854
#
_cell.length_a   1.000
_cell.length_b   1.000
_cell.length_c   1.000
_cell.angle_alpha   90.00
_cell.angle_beta   90.00
_cell.angle_gamma   90.00
#
_symmetry.space_group_name_H-M   'P 1'
#
loop_
_entity.id
_entity.type
_entity.pdbx_description
1 polymer ?
#
loop_
_entity_poly.entity_id
_entity_poly.type
_entity_poly.pdbx_seq_one_letter_code
_entity_poly.pdbx_strand_id
1 'polypeptide(L)'
;MTTVDVINVEGAKSGSVELPADIFDAQANIALMHQVVVAQLAAARQGTHKTKTRGEVSGGGKKPYKQKGTGRARQGSTRAPQFAGGGVVHGPVPRDYSQRTPKKMKAAALRGALSDRARAGQVHVVEAFVSGEKPSTKAALATLTKLTQARRVLVVLSSTDELNWVSLRNLRNTQDGRVHLIEAGQLNTYDVLVADDVVFTKEALDEFLGVPAETTEEDGK
;
A
#
# COMPACT_ATOMS: atom_id res chain seq x y z
N MET A 1 -16.08 3.17 -23.43
CA MET A 1 -14.89 2.29 -23.36
C MET A 1 -13.69 3.17 -23.65
N THR A 2 -12.72 3.19 -22.78
CA THR A 2 -11.51 4.00 -22.94
C THR A 2 -10.43 3.10 -23.54
N THR A 3 -9.91 3.45 -24.71
CA THR A 3 -8.77 2.76 -25.32
C THR A 3 -7.49 3.47 -24.92
N VAL A 4 -6.48 2.72 -24.50
CA VAL A 4 -5.15 3.23 -24.17
C VAL A 4 -4.13 2.59 -25.10
N ASP A 5 -3.19 3.40 -25.58
CA ASP A 5 -2.12 2.93 -26.44
C ASP A 5 -1.09 2.14 -25.63
N VAL A 6 -0.67 0.99 -26.14
CA VAL A 6 0.46 0.20 -25.60
C VAL A 6 1.74 0.77 -26.20
N ILE A 7 2.67 1.12 -25.33
CA ILE A 7 3.93 1.76 -25.71
C ILE A 7 5.08 0.76 -25.53
N ASN A 8 5.96 0.68 -26.50
CA ASN A 8 7.16 -0.15 -26.44
C ASN A 8 8.31 0.55 -25.70
N VAL A 9 9.43 -0.12 -25.49
CA VAL A 9 10.64 0.41 -24.82
C VAL A 9 11.21 1.64 -25.55
N GLU A 10 10.99 1.78 -26.85
CA GLU A 10 11.46 2.91 -27.64
C GLU A 10 10.55 4.15 -27.51
N GLY A 11 9.38 4.00 -26.91
CA GLY A 11 8.37 5.06 -26.78
C GLY A 11 7.43 5.14 -27.98
N ALA A 12 7.46 4.17 -28.89
CA ALA A 12 6.54 4.08 -30.01
C ALA A 12 5.30 3.25 -29.63
N LYS A 13 4.18 3.55 -30.31
CA LYS A 13 2.94 2.79 -30.16
C LYS A 13 3.12 1.39 -30.78
N SER A 14 2.93 0.36 -29.96
CA SER A 14 2.99 -1.06 -30.33
C SER A 14 1.61 -1.64 -30.59
N GLY A 15 0.58 -1.10 -29.92
CA GLY A 15 -0.79 -1.58 -30.04
C GLY A 15 -1.76 -0.70 -29.27
N SER A 16 -2.96 -1.18 -29.04
CA SER A 16 -3.95 -0.55 -28.16
C SER A 16 -4.69 -1.61 -27.36
N VAL A 17 -5.05 -1.28 -26.13
CA VAL A 17 -5.83 -2.13 -25.24
C VAL A 17 -7.11 -1.39 -24.82
N GLU A 18 -8.23 -2.10 -24.83
CA GLU A 18 -9.50 -1.58 -24.35
C GLU A 18 -9.59 -1.79 -22.83
N LEU A 19 -9.82 -0.71 -22.10
CA LEU A 19 -10.04 -0.76 -20.65
C LEU A 19 -11.53 -1.05 -20.38
N PRO A 20 -11.85 -2.11 -19.60
CA PRO A 20 -13.23 -2.43 -19.26
C PRO A 20 -13.91 -1.30 -18.48
N ALA A 21 -15.10 -0.88 -18.91
CA ALA A 21 -15.85 0.22 -18.29
C ALA A 21 -16.22 -0.07 -16.82
N ASP A 22 -16.45 -1.33 -16.48
CA ASP A 22 -16.77 -1.75 -15.11
C ASP A 22 -15.66 -1.44 -14.10
N ILE A 23 -14.40 -1.29 -14.56
CA ILE A 23 -13.23 -1.05 -13.72
C ILE A 23 -12.69 0.36 -13.92
N PHE A 24 -12.65 0.85 -15.15
CA PHE A 24 -12.00 2.12 -15.50
C PHE A 24 -12.98 3.26 -15.86
N ASP A 25 -14.30 3.01 -15.79
CA ASP A 25 -15.31 4.05 -15.99
C ASP A 25 -16.44 3.99 -14.93
N ALA A 26 -16.15 3.40 -13.78
CA ALA A 26 -17.05 3.39 -12.63
C ALA A 26 -17.19 4.79 -12.02
N GLN A 27 -18.38 5.11 -11.51
CA GLN A 27 -18.58 6.38 -10.80
C GLN A 27 -17.77 6.41 -9.51
N ALA A 28 -16.92 7.41 -9.35
CA ALA A 28 -16.09 7.59 -8.17
C ALA A 28 -16.94 8.02 -6.95
N ASN A 29 -16.82 7.28 -5.85
CA ASN A 29 -17.43 7.62 -4.57
C ASN A 29 -16.34 8.06 -3.58
N ILE A 30 -16.18 9.37 -3.41
CA ILE A 30 -15.13 9.97 -2.58
C ILE A 30 -15.23 9.52 -1.13
N ALA A 31 -16.44 9.46 -0.55
CA ALA A 31 -16.64 9.04 0.83
C ALA A 31 -16.21 7.58 1.05
N LEU A 32 -16.49 6.71 0.09
CA LEU A 32 -16.08 5.31 0.13
C LEU A 32 -14.56 5.17 0.02
N MET A 33 -13.93 5.88 -0.91
CA MET A 33 -12.46 5.89 -1.07
C MET A 33 -11.79 6.39 0.20
N HIS A 34 -12.27 7.48 0.79
CA HIS A 34 -11.77 8.02 2.06
C HIS A 34 -11.83 6.97 3.18
N GLN A 35 -12.98 6.30 3.35
CA GLN A 35 -13.15 5.29 4.40
C GLN A 35 -12.18 4.12 4.22
N VAL A 36 -11.99 3.64 2.99
CA VAL A 36 -11.07 2.53 2.69
C VAL A 36 -9.62 2.94 2.94
N VAL A 37 -9.21 4.14 2.53
CA VAL A 37 -7.86 4.67 2.76
C VAL A 37 -7.58 4.85 4.25
N VAL A 38 -8.52 5.41 5.02
CA VAL A 38 -8.38 5.55 6.48
C VAL A 38 -8.22 4.18 7.14
N ALA A 39 -8.99 3.18 6.72
CA ALA A 39 -8.89 1.82 7.24
C ALA A 39 -7.52 1.18 6.90
N GLN A 40 -7.01 1.40 5.69
CA GLN A 40 -5.71 0.90 5.25
C GLN A 40 -4.56 1.54 6.04
N LEU A 41 -4.56 2.86 6.20
CA LEU A 41 -3.55 3.58 6.97
C LEU A 41 -3.62 3.24 8.48
N ALA A 42 -4.82 3.04 9.01
CA ALA A 42 -4.99 2.62 10.40
C ALA A 42 -4.40 1.22 10.63
N ALA A 43 -4.59 0.28 9.71
CA ALA A 43 -4.04 -1.07 9.79
C ALA A 43 -2.50 -1.10 9.77
N ALA A 44 -1.85 -0.12 9.15
CA ALA A 44 -0.39 0.00 9.12
C ALA A 44 0.23 0.43 10.48
N ARG A 45 -0.59 0.90 11.44
CA ARG A 45 -0.10 1.33 12.75
C ARG A 45 0.23 0.10 13.60
N GLN A 46 1.45 0.01 14.11
CA GLN A 46 1.91 -1.11 14.94
C GLN A 46 1.23 -1.21 16.31
N GLY A 47 0.79 -0.09 16.88
CA GLY A 47 0.08 -0.05 18.16
C GLY A 47 0.89 -0.53 19.37
N THR A 48 2.22 -0.43 19.35
CA THR A 48 3.14 -1.00 20.35
C THR A 48 3.30 -0.15 21.63
N HIS A 49 2.56 0.94 21.77
CA HIS A 49 2.62 1.82 22.92
C HIS A 49 2.10 1.11 24.18
N LYS A 50 2.83 1.23 25.29
CA LYS A 50 2.45 0.65 26.58
C LYS A 50 2.96 1.50 27.74
N THR A 51 2.16 1.58 28.80
CA THR A 51 2.57 2.05 30.11
C THR A 51 2.43 0.94 31.13
N LYS A 52 3.28 0.96 32.17
CA LYS A 52 3.22 -0.04 33.23
C LYS A 52 2.10 0.28 34.21
N THR A 53 1.23 -0.67 34.47
CA THR A 53 0.25 -0.64 35.56
C THR A 53 0.94 -0.87 36.91
N ARG A 54 0.26 -0.64 38.01
CA ARG A 54 0.83 -0.82 39.37
C ARG A 54 1.36 -2.22 39.62
N GLY A 55 0.82 -3.24 38.98
CA GLY A 55 1.28 -4.63 39.09
C GLY A 55 2.53 -4.92 38.28
N GLU A 56 2.81 -4.12 37.24
CA GLU A 56 3.96 -4.30 36.34
C GLU A 56 5.17 -3.45 36.74
N VAL A 57 4.97 -2.41 37.57
CA VAL A 57 6.08 -1.62 38.11
C VAL A 57 6.83 -2.42 39.16
N SER A 58 8.16 -2.49 39.06
CA SER A 58 9.01 -3.21 40.01
C SER A 58 8.88 -2.64 41.41
N GLY A 59 8.77 -3.52 42.40
CA GLY A 59 8.65 -3.19 43.82
C GLY A 59 7.22 -3.13 44.33
N GLY A 60 7.04 -2.71 45.57
CA GLY A 60 5.72 -2.51 46.20
C GLY A 60 4.98 -3.81 46.63
N GLY A 61 5.65 -4.97 46.66
CA GLY A 61 5.06 -6.25 47.10
C GLY A 61 4.72 -6.29 48.59
N LYS A 62 5.42 -5.53 49.42
CA LYS A 62 5.15 -5.44 50.86
C LYS A 62 4.20 -4.28 51.17
N LYS A 63 3.20 -4.52 52.01
CA LYS A 63 2.31 -3.48 52.53
C LYS A 63 3.10 -2.43 53.30
N PRO A 64 2.98 -1.12 53.02
CA PRO A 64 3.80 -0.07 53.64
C PRO A 64 3.69 -0.01 55.19
N TYR A 65 2.50 -0.24 55.72
CA TYR A 65 2.23 -0.25 57.16
C TYR A 65 0.92 -1.00 57.48
N LYS A 66 0.66 -1.21 58.80
CA LYS A 66 -0.51 -1.94 59.29
C LYS A 66 -1.83 -1.29 58.85
N GLN A 67 -2.88 -2.08 58.71
CA GLN A 67 -4.19 -1.68 58.25
C GLN A 67 -4.87 -0.65 59.15
N LYS A 68 -4.63 -0.70 60.46
CA LYS A 68 -5.19 0.18 61.52
C LYS A 68 -4.10 0.54 62.54
N GLY A 69 -4.33 1.60 63.35
CA GLY A 69 -3.43 1.98 64.43
C GLY A 69 -2.26 2.91 64.01
N THR A 70 -2.24 3.45 62.79
CA THR A 70 -1.15 4.33 62.32
C THR A 70 -1.55 5.78 62.16
N GLY A 71 -2.82 6.13 62.33
CA GLY A 71 -3.34 7.50 62.08
C GLY A 71 -3.27 7.95 60.62
N ARG A 72 -2.79 7.11 59.68
CA ARG A 72 -2.61 7.44 58.28
C ARG A 72 -3.68 6.78 57.41
N ALA A 73 -3.86 7.34 56.18
CA ALA A 73 -4.73 6.74 55.17
C ALA A 73 -4.22 5.29 54.83
N ARG A 74 -5.15 4.39 54.59
CA ARG A 74 -4.82 2.98 54.30
C ARG A 74 -4.15 2.86 52.96
N GLN A 75 -3.02 2.15 52.88
CA GLN A 75 -2.26 1.92 51.64
C GLN A 75 -1.93 0.43 51.49
N GLY A 76 -2.10 -0.07 50.26
CA GLY A 76 -1.80 -1.47 49.93
C GLY A 76 -0.44 -1.67 49.26
N SER A 77 0.05 -0.65 48.55
CA SER A 77 1.31 -0.73 47.80
C SER A 77 1.90 0.67 47.63
N THR A 78 3.22 0.80 47.61
CA THR A 78 3.95 2.03 47.25
C THR A 78 4.01 2.28 45.75
N ARG A 79 3.53 1.34 44.94
CA ARG A 79 3.42 1.46 43.47
C ARG A 79 2.02 1.81 43.01
N ALA A 80 1.13 2.19 43.93
CA ALA A 80 -0.18 2.73 43.57
C ALA A 80 -0.05 4.05 42.83
N PRO A 81 -1.00 4.41 41.95
CA PRO A 81 -0.87 5.55 41.02
C PRO A 81 -0.64 6.91 41.70
N GLN A 82 -1.09 7.09 42.92
CA GLN A 82 -0.91 8.32 43.70
C GLN A 82 0.52 8.53 44.23
N PHE A 83 1.38 7.51 44.16
CA PHE A 83 2.77 7.61 44.61
C PHE A 83 3.71 7.94 43.47
N ALA A 84 4.73 8.74 43.76
CA ALA A 84 5.82 8.98 42.81
C ALA A 84 6.49 7.65 42.43
N GLY A 85 6.64 7.37 41.14
CA GLY A 85 7.13 6.10 40.63
C GLY A 85 6.11 4.95 40.72
N GLY A 86 4.84 5.24 40.96
CA GLY A 86 3.72 4.29 40.86
C GLY A 86 3.31 4.01 39.40
N GLY A 87 2.43 3.02 39.23
CA GLY A 87 1.90 2.68 37.91
C GLY A 87 0.83 3.66 37.39
N VAL A 88 0.58 3.63 36.10
CA VAL A 88 -0.48 4.40 35.43
C VAL A 88 -1.79 3.62 35.46
N VAL A 89 -2.92 4.28 35.74
CA VAL A 89 -4.23 3.60 35.86
C VAL A 89 -4.83 3.34 34.47
N HIS A 90 -4.97 4.36 33.67
CA HIS A 90 -5.60 4.34 32.33
C HIS A 90 -4.60 4.72 31.25
N GLY A 91 -3.40 4.19 31.33
CA GLY A 91 -2.38 4.42 30.30
C GLY A 91 -2.64 3.66 29.02
N PRO A 92 -1.98 4.04 27.95
CA PRO A 92 -2.08 3.32 26.69
C PRO A 92 -1.59 1.86 26.85
N VAL A 93 -2.30 0.95 26.21
CA VAL A 93 -1.95 -0.46 26.10
C VAL A 93 -1.80 -0.84 24.62
N PRO A 94 -0.99 -1.84 24.27
CA PRO A 94 -0.89 -2.33 22.92
C PRO A 94 -2.27 -2.71 22.39
N ARG A 95 -2.61 -2.23 21.20
CA ARG A 95 -3.87 -2.55 20.56
C ARG A 95 -3.73 -2.61 19.03
N ASP A 96 -4.59 -3.39 18.41
CA ASP A 96 -4.79 -3.39 16.98
C ASP A 96 -5.61 -2.16 16.55
N TYR A 97 -5.21 -1.52 15.45
CA TYR A 97 -5.89 -0.40 14.84
C TYR A 97 -6.61 -0.78 13.55
N SER A 98 -6.60 -2.06 13.17
CA SER A 98 -7.27 -2.52 11.95
C SER A 98 -8.78 -2.21 12.00
N GLN A 99 -9.32 -1.79 10.86
CA GLN A 99 -10.73 -1.52 10.68
C GLN A 99 -11.30 -2.50 9.66
N ARG A 100 -12.27 -3.30 10.10
CA ARG A 100 -12.91 -4.28 9.22
C ARG A 100 -13.67 -3.58 8.11
N THR A 101 -13.22 -3.75 6.86
CA THR A 101 -13.87 -3.21 5.67
C THR A 101 -14.32 -4.36 4.77
N PRO A 102 -15.60 -4.41 4.35
CA PRO A 102 -16.11 -5.43 3.43
C PRO A 102 -15.32 -5.48 2.11
N LYS A 103 -15.10 -6.68 1.56
CA LYS A 103 -14.39 -6.86 0.29
C LYS A 103 -14.99 -6.05 -0.87
N LYS A 104 -16.33 -6.01 -0.98
CA LYS A 104 -17.03 -5.23 -2.02
C LYS A 104 -16.74 -3.73 -1.92
N MET A 105 -16.62 -3.17 -0.70
CA MET A 105 -16.27 -1.76 -0.51
C MET A 105 -14.84 -1.48 -0.99
N LYS A 106 -13.88 -2.34 -0.66
CA LYS A 106 -12.49 -2.20 -1.11
C LYS A 106 -12.39 -2.22 -2.64
N ALA A 107 -13.07 -3.19 -3.28
CA ALA A 107 -13.10 -3.30 -4.74
C ALA A 107 -13.76 -2.08 -5.40
N ALA A 108 -14.89 -1.59 -4.88
CA ALA A 108 -15.56 -0.41 -5.42
C ALA A 108 -14.72 0.86 -5.25
N ALA A 109 -13.99 1.02 -4.13
CA ALA A 109 -13.09 2.14 -3.92
C ALA A 109 -11.91 2.13 -4.91
N LEU A 110 -11.31 0.96 -5.14
CA LEU A 110 -10.21 0.80 -6.11
C LEU A 110 -10.68 1.10 -7.54
N ARG A 111 -11.82 0.56 -7.96
CA ARG A 111 -12.40 0.85 -9.28
C ARG A 111 -12.69 2.34 -9.46
N GLY A 112 -13.23 3.01 -8.43
CA GLY A 112 -13.45 4.45 -8.46
C GLY A 112 -12.16 5.25 -8.61
N ALA A 113 -11.08 4.87 -7.91
CA ALA A 113 -9.79 5.53 -8.01
C ALA A 113 -9.13 5.33 -9.38
N LEU A 114 -9.15 4.10 -9.92
CA LEU A 114 -8.65 3.79 -11.26
C LEU A 114 -9.44 4.52 -12.35
N SER A 115 -10.77 4.61 -12.20
CA SER A 115 -11.63 5.33 -13.13
C SER A 115 -11.34 6.84 -13.17
N ASP A 116 -11.04 7.43 -12.03
CA ASP A 116 -10.65 8.83 -11.94
C ASP A 116 -9.33 9.08 -12.69
N ARG A 117 -8.33 8.22 -12.48
CA ARG A 117 -7.06 8.27 -13.20
C ARG A 117 -7.21 8.04 -14.71
N ALA A 118 -8.04 7.08 -15.10
CA ALA A 118 -8.31 6.81 -16.52
C ALA A 118 -8.99 7.98 -17.22
N ARG A 119 -9.98 8.63 -16.59
CA ARG A 119 -10.63 9.84 -17.12
C ARG A 119 -9.69 11.03 -17.25
N ALA A 120 -8.71 11.13 -16.33
CA ALA A 120 -7.67 12.16 -16.38
C ALA A 120 -6.57 11.86 -17.42
N GLY A 121 -6.60 10.70 -18.10
CA GLY A 121 -5.55 10.28 -19.03
C GLY A 121 -4.24 9.89 -18.35
N GLN A 122 -4.29 9.52 -17.07
CA GLN A 122 -3.15 9.21 -16.22
C GLN A 122 -2.90 7.70 -16.07
N VAL A 123 -3.50 6.89 -16.95
CA VAL A 123 -3.26 5.45 -17.01
C VAL A 123 -2.50 5.16 -18.29
N HIS A 124 -1.33 4.55 -18.16
CA HIS A 124 -0.44 4.20 -19.27
C HIS A 124 -0.21 2.69 -19.30
N VAL A 125 -0.06 2.13 -20.49
CA VAL A 125 0.25 0.71 -20.65
C VAL A 125 1.54 0.57 -21.46
N VAL A 126 2.46 -0.24 -20.95
CA VAL A 126 3.73 -0.53 -21.60
C VAL A 126 3.87 -2.02 -21.85
N GLU A 127 4.57 -2.38 -22.89
CA GLU A 127 4.91 -3.77 -23.17
C GLU A 127 5.96 -4.30 -22.19
N ALA A 128 7.07 -3.57 -22.04
CA ALA A 128 8.14 -3.81 -21.08
C ALA A 128 8.93 -2.52 -20.82
N PHE A 129 9.67 -2.45 -19.71
CA PHE A 129 10.55 -1.32 -19.41
C PHE A 129 11.98 -1.52 -19.92
N VAL A 130 12.41 -2.78 -20.09
CA VAL A 130 13.74 -3.14 -20.52
C VAL A 130 13.63 -4.17 -21.65
N SER A 131 14.40 -3.98 -22.72
CA SER A 131 14.57 -4.93 -23.79
C SER A 131 15.82 -5.78 -23.52
N GLY A 132 15.68 -7.13 -23.58
CA GLY A 132 16.77 -8.08 -23.41
C GLY A 132 16.75 -8.83 -22.08
N GLU A 133 17.75 -9.70 -21.84
CA GLU A 133 17.79 -10.63 -20.71
C GLU A 133 18.42 -10.06 -19.43
N LYS A 134 19.06 -8.89 -19.51
CA LYS A 134 19.79 -8.31 -18.37
C LYS A 134 19.05 -7.12 -17.77
N PRO A 135 18.87 -7.07 -16.45
CA PRO A 135 18.24 -5.93 -15.81
C PRO A 135 19.09 -4.65 -15.98
N SER A 136 18.43 -3.53 -16.28
CA SER A 136 19.07 -2.23 -16.47
C SER A 136 18.22 -1.10 -15.93
N THR A 137 18.63 -0.51 -14.79
CA THR A 137 17.96 0.66 -14.19
C THR A 137 18.00 1.87 -15.12
N LYS A 138 19.09 2.05 -15.87
CA LYS A 138 19.24 3.18 -16.80
C LYS A 138 18.24 3.07 -17.96
N ALA A 139 18.08 1.88 -18.55
CA ALA A 139 17.12 1.66 -19.62
C ALA A 139 15.68 1.85 -19.11
N ALA A 140 15.34 1.25 -17.98
CA ALA A 140 14.02 1.38 -17.35
C ALA A 140 13.66 2.85 -17.04
N LEU A 141 14.61 3.64 -16.52
CA LEU A 141 14.41 5.06 -16.28
C LEU A 141 14.20 5.84 -17.58
N ALA A 142 14.94 5.53 -18.63
CA ALA A 142 14.80 6.17 -19.94
C ALA A 142 13.41 5.90 -20.53
N THR A 143 12.93 4.67 -20.47
CA THR A 143 11.58 4.29 -20.92
C THR A 143 10.51 5.01 -20.09
N LEU A 144 10.62 5.02 -18.76
CA LEU A 144 9.68 5.70 -17.88
C LEU A 144 9.62 7.21 -18.16
N THR A 145 10.75 7.85 -18.39
CA THR A 145 10.81 9.30 -18.67
C THR A 145 10.19 9.67 -20.00
N LYS A 146 10.18 8.75 -20.98
CA LYS A 146 9.47 8.96 -22.26
C LYS A 146 7.95 8.87 -22.10
N LEU A 147 7.48 8.04 -21.16
CA LEU A 147 6.05 7.82 -20.88
C LEU A 147 5.43 8.97 -20.10
N THR A 148 6.08 9.36 -19.02
CA THR A 148 5.53 10.35 -18.11
C THR A 148 6.62 11.19 -17.45
N GLN A 149 6.27 12.45 -17.17
CA GLN A 149 7.06 13.38 -16.37
C GLN A 149 6.45 13.63 -14.99
N ALA A 150 5.42 12.88 -14.64
CA ALA A 150 4.74 12.99 -13.34
C ALA A 150 5.71 12.84 -12.18
N ARG A 151 5.41 13.48 -11.07
CA ARG A 151 6.27 13.45 -9.88
C ARG A 151 6.22 12.10 -9.17
N ARG A 152 5.05 11.46 -9.13
CA ARG A 152 4.83 10.18 -8.46
C ARG A 152 4.21 9.20 -9.44
N VAL A 153 4.93 8.14 -9.73
CA VAL A 153 4.47 7.12 -10.68
C VAL A 153 4.31 5.80 -9.95
N LEU A 154 3.12 5.23 -10.05
CA LEU A 154 2.85 3.86 -9.61
C LEU A 154 3.06 2.93 -10.80
N VAL A 155 4.00 2.01 -10.68
CA VAL A 155 4.24 0.99 -11.69
C VAL A 155 3.71 -0.33 -11.19
N VAL A 156 2.82 -0.93 -11.96
CA VAL A 156 2.18 -2.21 -11.68
C VAL A 156 2.80 -3.27 -12.59
N LEU A 157 3.38 -4.28 -11.97
CA LEU A 157 4.07 -5.37 -12.65
C LEU A 157 3.33 -6.69 -12.43
N SER A 158 3.51 -7.65 -13.34
CA SER A 158 3.08 -9.02 -13.11
C SER A 158 3.93 -9.67 -12.02
N SER A 159 3.36 -10.63 -11.31
CA SER A 159 4.04 -11.41 -10.27
C SER A 159 5.22 -12.24 -10.83
N THR A 160 5.24 -12.50 -12.11
CA THR A 160 6.29 -13.27 -12.82
C THR A 160 7.39 -12.40 -13.44
N ASP A 161 7.22 -11.08 -13.48
CA ASP A 161 8.11 -10.14 -14.17
C ASP A 161 9.31 -9.73 -13.30
N GLU A 162 10.24 -10.63 -13.08
CA GLU A 162 11.45 -10.37 -12.29
C GLU A 162 12.40 -9.38 -12.96
N LEU A 163 12.50 -9.36 -14.29
CA LEU A 163 13.43 -8.50 -15.03
C LEU A 163 13.11 -7.01 -14.83
N ASN A 164 11.86 -6.63 -15.06
CA ASN A 164 11.42 -5.25 -14.86
C ASN A 164 11.42 -4.89 -13.37
N TRP A 165 11.07 -5.82 -12.48
CA TRP A 165 11.14 -5.60 -11.03
C TRP A 165 12.54 -5.21 -10.56
N VAL A 166 13.56 -6.02 -10.90
CA VAL A 166 14.96 -5.75 -10.53
C VAL A 166 15.46 -4.44 -11.15
N SER A 167 15.04 -4.14 -12.38
CA SER A 167 15.44 -2.93 -13.10
C SER A 167 14.89 -1.65 -12.48
N LEU A 168 13.65 -1.70 -11.96
CA LEU A 168 12.94 -0.53 -11.45
C LEU A 168 13.06 -0.34 -9.93
N ARG A 169 13.27 -1.42 -9.14
CA ARG A 169 13.21 -1.38 -7.67
C ARG A 169 14.13 -0.33 -7.05
N ASN A 170 15.29 -0.08 -7.64
CA ASN A 170 16.25 0.89 -7.11
C ASN A 170 15.82 2.35 -7.39
N LEU A 171 14.93 2.59 -8.34
CA LEU A 171 14.41 3.93 -8.64
C LEU A 171 13.56 4.50 -7.48
N ARG A 172 13.00 3.64 -6.62
CA ARG A 172 12.32 4.04 -5.38
C ARG A 172 13.24 4.84 -4.44
N ASN A 173 14.54 4.52 -4.44
CA ASN A 173 15.55 5.11 -3.53
C ASN A 173 16.29 6.30 -4.16
N THR A 174 15.99 6.66 -5.40
CA THR A 174 16.57 7.84 -6.02
C THR A 174 15.96 9.12 -5.43
N GLN A 175 16.66 10.24 -5.60
CA GLN A 175 16.48 11.52 -4.88
C GLN A 175 15.06 12.05 -4.71
N ASP A 176 14.09 11.57 -5.50
CA ASP A 176 12.72 12.06 -5.47
C ASP A 176 11.67 11.02 -5.00
N GLY A 177 12.07 9.76 -4.75
CA GLY A 177 11.10 8.69 -4.42
C GLY A 177 9.98 8.55 -5.46
N ARG A 178 10.30 8.84 -6.72
CA ARG A 178 9.35 9.06 -7.81
C ARG A 178 8.56 7.81 -8.19
N VAL A 179 9.18 6.63 -8.05
CA VAL A 179 8.61 5.38 -8.55
C VAL A 179 8.22 4.49 -7.39
N HIS A 180 6.96 4.08 -7.36
CA HIS A 180 6.46 3.04 -6.46
C HIS A 180 6.10 1.81 -7.27
N LEU A 181 6.66 0.65 -6.89
CA LEU A 181 6.41 -0.63 -7.56
C LEU A 181 5.45 -1.46 -6.74
N ILE A 182 4.51 -2.09 -7.43
CA ILE A 182 3.54 -2.99 -6.83
C ILE A 182 3.21 -4.13 -7.82
N GLU A 183 2.88 -5.29 -7.29
CA GLU A 183 2.34 -6.39 -8.09
C GLU A 183 0.85 -6.19 -8.37
N ALA A 184 0.35 -6.71 -9.48
CA ALA A 184 -1.05 -6.58 -9.88
C ALA A 184 -2.02 -7.05 -8.78
N GLY A 185 -1.71 -8.15 -8.09
CA GLY A 185 -2.49 -8.69 -6.97
C GLY A 185 -2.47 -7.84 -5.69
N GLN A 186 -1.51 -6.93 -5.54
CA GLN A 186 -1.36 -6.06 -4.36
C GLN A 186 -1.90 -4.64 -4.59
N LEU A 187 -2.44 -4.35 -5.77
CA LEU A 187 -2.96 -3.03 -6.14
C LEU A 187 -4.04 -2.57 -5.15
N ASN A 188 -3.88 -1.37 -4.61
CA ASN A 188 -4.76 -0.84 -3.59
C ASN A 188 -5.12 0.64 -3.82
N THR A 189 -6.19 1.09 -3.19
CA THR A 189 -6.76 2.43 -3.38
C THR A 189 -5.80 3.55 -2.96
N TYR A 190 -5.04 3.37 -1.88
CA TYR A 190 -4.14 4.40 -1.37
C TYR A 190 -3.00 4.70 -2.37
N ASP A 191 -2.35 3.66 -2.89
CA ASP A 191 -1.23 3.83 -3.81
C ASP A 191 -1.67 4.47 -5.13
N VAL A 192 -2.83 4.09 -5.66
CA VAL A 192 -3.43 4.72 -6.85
C VAL A 192 -3.73 6.21 -6.61
N LEU A 193 -4.25 6.59 -5.44
CA LEU A 193 -4.58 7.97 -5.13
C LEU A 193 -3.34 8.85 -4.85
N VAL A 194 -2.27 8.27 -4.33
CA VAL A 194 -1.01 8.98 -4.06
C VAL A 194 -0.21 9.20 -5.35
N ALA A 195 -0.31 8.28 -6.30
CA ALA A 195 0.36 8.40 -7.59
C ALA A 195 -0.32 9.45 -8.47
N ASP A 196 0.48 10.20 -9.22
CA ASP A 196 -0.01 11.11 -10.26
C ASP A 196 -0.37 10.30 -11.52
N ASP A 197 0.49 9.35 -11.91
CA ASP A 197 0.28 8.45 -13.04
C ASP A 197 0.40 6.99 -12.60
N VAL A 198 -0.38 6.12 -13.25
CA VAL A 198 -0.35 4.67 -13.07
C VAL A 198 0.10 4.03 -14.37
N VAL A 199 1.16 3.26 -14.32
CA VAL A 199 1.74 2.55 -15.46
C VAL A 199 1.62 1.06 -15.26
N PHE A 200 0.91 0.38 -16.13
CA PHE A 200 0.82 -1.07 -16.15
C PHE A 200 1.76 -1.67 -17.20
N THR A 201 2.41 -2.78 -16.90
CA THR A 201 2.86 -3.66 -17.98
C THR A 201 1.64 -4.36 -18.57
N LYS A 202 1.68 -4.71 -19.85
CA LYS A 202 0.58 -5.42 -20.52
C LYS A 202 0.20 -6.70 -19.76
N GLU A 203 1.19 -7.49 -19.37
CA GLU A 203 1.00 -8.70 -18.58
C GLU A 203 0.34 -8.44 -17.23
N ALA A 204 0.75 -7.37 -16.52
CA ALA A 204 0.15 -6.98 -15.24
C ALA A 204 -1.30 -6.52 -15.39
N LEU A 205 -1.62 -5.86 -16.49
CA LEU A 205 -2.99 -5.46 -16.80
C LEU A 205 -3.87 -6.68 -17.07
N ASP A 206 -3.38 -7.62 -17.86
CA ASP A 206 -4.08 -8.87 -18.16
C ASP A 206 -4.30 -9.70 -16.88
N GLU A 207 -3.27 -9.82 -16.02
CA GLU A 207 -3.37 -10.46 -14.70
C GLU A 207 -4.42 -9.76 -13.81
N PHE A 208 -4.40 -8.44 -13.76
CA PHE A 208 -5.37 -7.66 -12.97
C PHE A 208 -6.80 -7.80 -13.47
N LEU A 209 -7.00 -7.91 -14.79
CA LEU A 209 -8.30 -8.12 -15.42
C LEU A 209 -8.77 -9.58 -15.31
N GLY A 210 -7.90 -10.49 -14.91
CA GLY A 210 -8.20 -11.93 -14.87
C GLY A 210 -8.29 -12.58 -16.24
N VAL A 211 -7.64 -11.99 -17.25
CA VAL A 211 -7.48 -12.60 -18.56
C VAL A 211 -6.47 -13.75 -18.42
N PRO A 212 -6.82 -14.99 -18.77
CA PRO A 212 -5.86 -16.09 -18.71
C PRO A 212 -4.68 -15.79 -19.65
N ALA A 213 -3.45 -15.95 -19.14
CA ALA A 213 -2.26 -15.84 -19.98
C ALA A 213 -2.41 -16.80 -21.18
N GLU A 214 -2.25 -16.28 -22.39
CA GLU A 214 -2.15 -17.12 -23.58
C GLU A 214 -0.96 -18.05 -23.36
N THR A 215 -1.23 -19.31 -23.04
CA THR A 215 -0.23 -20.37 -23.10
C THR A 215 0.20 -20.45 -24.56
N THR A 216 1.38 -19.93 -24.88
CA THR A 216 2.08 -20.29 -26.08
C THR A 216 2.32 -21.78 -25.98
N GLU A 217 1.43 -22.58 -26.57
CA GLU A 217 1.70 -23.99 -26.87
C GLU A 217 2.90 -23.97 -27.82
N GLU A 218 4.10 -24.24 -27.27
CA GLU A 218 5.20 -24.70 -28.07
C GLU A 218 4.76 -26.06 -28.62
N ASP A 219 4.23 -26.05 -29.84
CA ASP A 219 4.05 -27.25 -30.63
C ASP A 219 5.41 -27.95 -30.78
N GLY A 220 5.63 -28.91 -29.89
CA GLY A 220 6.68 -29.87 -29.99
C GLY A 220 6.49 -30.71 -31.29
N LYS A 221 7.39 -30.53 -32.20
CA LYS A 221 7.64 -31.48 -33.28
C LYS A 221 9.07 -31.95 -33.21
#